data_b51246e2bb2c723cc7a5ce94b5593d90
#
_entry.id   b51246e2bb2c723cc7a5ce94b5593d90
#
_cell.length_a   1.000
_cell.length_b   1.000
_cell.length_c   1.000
_cell.angle_alpha   90.00
_cell.angle_beta   90.00
_cell.angle_gamma   90.00
#
_symmetry.space_group_name_H-M   'P 1'
#
loop_
_entity.id
_entity.type
_entity.pdbx_description
1 polymer ?
#
loop_
_entity_poly.entity_id
_entity_poly.type
_entity_poly.pdbx_seq_one_letter_code
_entity_poly.pdbx_strand_id
1 'polypeptide(L)'
;TDSAYRLYAAKACGCDVRAYYVETSFQPEFEREDARRLAKELGADMKTLPLNILALDSVRNNPKDRCYYCKNAIFHEILKAAADDGFSCVMDGTNASDDAGDRPGMRALRELKVFSPLRLCGITKKALREYSRNAGLFTWDKPAYACLATRVPSGTFIDEEILARIEWAEGQLANLGFSDFRVRAAELPDPDANASRTPDPDASASGIPASGAPDSGVPHSGTSKRNWAARLQITKDQLPLLLEHQSQILELLKTRFSQVSLDLELRAPSR
;
A
#
# COMPACT_ATOMS: atom_id res chain seq x y z
N THR A 1 8.28 -10.53 -5.55
CA THR A 1 8.84 -11.91 -5.59
C THR A 1 7.74 -12.95 -5.86
N ASP A 2 6.65 -12.97 -5.09
CA ASP A 2 5.65 -14.05 -5.10
C ASP A 2 4.95 -14.23 -6.46
N SER A 3 4.32 -13.17 -6.96
CA SER A 3 3.66 -13.18 -8.28
C SER A 3 4.66 -13.40 -9.42
N ALA A 4 5.90 -12.91 -9.26
CA ALA A 4 6.97 -13.10 -10.25
C ALA A 4 7.34 -14.57 -10.39
N TYR A 5 7.61 -15.25 -9.28
CA TYR A 5 7.93 -16.68 -9.30
C TYR A 5 6.78 -17.53 -9.83
N ARG A 6 5.55 -17.23 -9.41
CA ARG A 6 4.36 -17.93 -9.90
C ARG A 6 4.23 -17.84 -11.42
N LEU A 7 4.41 -16.63 -11.99
CA LEU A 7 4.37 -16.43 -13.45
C LEU A 7 5.46 -17.22 -14.16
N TYR A 8 6.70 -17.16 -13.63
CA TYR A 8 7.82 -17.96 -14.12
C TYR A 8 7.50 -19.46 -14.11
N ALA A 9 7.05 -19.99 -12.96
CA ALA A 9 6.76 -21.40 -12.81
C ALA A 9 5.64 -21.88 -13.75
N ALA A 10 4.57 -21.12 -13.89
CA ALA A 10 3.49 -21.45 -14.82
C ALA A 10 3.99 -21.54 -16.27
N LYS A 11 4.83 -20.57 -16.71
CA LYS A 11 5.42 -20.61 -18.05
C LYS A 11 6.41 -21.78 -18.20
N ALA A 12 7.25 -22.02 -17.22
CA ALA A 12 8.21 -23.13 -17.24
C ALA A 12 7.51 -24.50 -17.32
N CYS A 13 6.30 -24.63 -16.75
CA CYS A 13 5.47 -25.81 -16.88
C CYS A 13 4.67 -25.88 -18.19
N GLY A 14 4.85 -24.94 -19.11
CA GLY A 14 4.12 -24.93 -20.39
C GLY A 14 2.63 -24.54 -20.29
N CYS A 15 2.22 -23.91 -19.19
CA CYS A 15 0.83 -23.44 -19.06
C CYS A 15 0.57 -22.28 -20.02
N ASP A 16 -0.64 -22.27 -20.61
CA ASP A 16 -1.17 -21.06 -21.23
C ASP A 16 -1.54 -20.07 -20.13
N VAL A 17 -0.80 -18.96 -20.03
CA VAL A 17 -0.91 -18.01 -18.94
C VAL A 17 -0.77 -16.58 -19.45
N ARG A 18 -1.68 -15.70 -18.96
CA ARG A 18 -1.62 -14.25 -19.14
C ARG A 18 -1.46 -13.59 -17.78
N ALA A 19 -0.59 -12.60 -17.70
CA ALA A 19 -0.46 -11.76 -16.52
C ALA A 19 -1.45 -10.58 -16.58
N TYR A 20 -2.14 -10.32 -15.47
CA TYR A 20 -2.98 -9.14 -15.30
C TYR A 20 -2.36 -8.23 -14.24
N TYR A 21 -2.09 -7.00 -14.61
CA TYR A 21 -1.60 -5.96 -13.71
C TYR A 21 -2.67 -4.88 -13.56
N VAL A 22 -3.26 -4.77 -12.36
CA VAL A 22 -4.23 -3.70 -12.08
C VAL A 22 -3.47 -2.47 -11.60
N GLU A 23 -3.54 -1.42 -12.39
CA GLU A 23 -2.87 -0.14 -12.11
C GLU A 23 -3.79 0.76 -11.30
N THR A 24 -3.36 1.09 -10.08
CA THR A 24 -4.07 2.02 -9.18
C THR A 24 -3.10 3.05 -8.61
N SER A 25 -3.60 4.11 -7.97
CA SER A 25 -2.80 5.09 -7.25
C SER A 25 -2.07 4.52 -6.01
N PHE A 26 -2.30 3.26 -5.66
CA PHE A 26 -1.67 2.62 -4.50
C PHE A 26 -0.32 1.96 -4.79
N GLN A 27 0.00 1.71 -6.06
CA GLN A 27 1.30 1.18 -6.47
C GLN A 27 2.22 2.32 -6.90
N PRO A 28 3.46 2.39 -6.36
CA PRO A 28 4.45 3.33 -6.84
C PRO A 28 4.95 2.97 -8.24
N GLU A 29 5.52 3.95 -8.94
CA GLU A 29 5.97 3.76 -10.34
C GLU A 29 7.01 2.64 -10.48
N PHE A 30 7.93 2.50 -9.52
CA PHE A 30 8.93 1.42 -9.60
C PHE A 30 8.32 0.01 -9.60
N GLU A 31 7.15 -0.21 -8.94
CA GLU A 31 6.45 -1.51 -9.00
C GLU A 31 5.81 -1.74 -10.37
N ARG A 32 5.35 -0.68 -11.04
CA ARG A 32 4.83 -0.74 -12.41
C ARG A 32 5.95 -1.06 -13.41
N GLU A 33 7.11 -0.40 -13.26
CA GLU A 33 8.30 -0.68 -14.06
C GLU A 33 8.80 -2.11 -13.88
N ASP A 34 8.84 -2.58 -12.63
CA ASP A 34 9.20 -3.97 -12.29
C ASP A 34 8.25 -4.99 -12.94
N ALA A 35 6.95 -4.72 -12.93
CA ALA A 35 5.97 -5.60 -13.56
C ALA A 35 6.17 -5.67 -15.08
N ARG A 36 6.38 -4.53 -15.74
CA ARG A 36 6.66 -4.45 -17.18
C ARG A 36 7.97 -5.16 -17.54
N ARG A 37 9.02 -4.92 -16.75
CA ARG A 37 10.32 -5.57 -16.90
C ARG A 37 10.20 -7.10 -16.78
N LEU A 38 9.52 -7.56 -15.72
CA LEU A 38 9.32 -8.99 -15.48
C LEU A 38 8.58 -9.67 -16.64
N ALA A 39 7.48 -9.06 -17.10
CA ALA A 39 6.72 -9.59 -18.23
C ALA A 39 7.59 -9.71 -19.48
N LYS A 40 8.40 -8.70 -19.77
CA LYS A 40 9.35 -8.69 -20.90
C LYS A 40 10.42 -9.78 -20.76
N GLU A 41 11.08 -9.89 -19.60
CA GLU A 41 12.14 -10.89 -19.35
C GLU A 41 11.61 -12.32 -19.45
N LEU A 42 10.38 -12.56 -19.01
CA LEU A 42 9.73 -13.88 -19.09
C LEU A 42 9.05 -14.13 -20.43
N GLY A 43 9.01 -13.17 -21.35
CA GLY A 43 8.22 -13.27 -22.58
C GLY A 43 6.74 -13.57 -22.28
N ALA A 44 6.20 -13.00 -21.21
CA ALA A 44 4.82 -13.20 -20.79
C ALA A 44 3.91 -12.12 -21.38
N ASP A 45 2.74 -12.53 -21.88
CA ASP A 45 1.70 -11.60 -22.24
C ASP A 45 1.14 -10.97 -20.94
N MET A 46 1.15 -9.64 -20.88
CA MET A 46 0.67 -8.89 -19.71
C MET A 46 -0.34 -7.82 -20.13
N LYS A 47 -1.54 -7.90 -19.60
CA LYS A 47 -2.60 -6.91 -19.76
C LYS A 47 -2.65 -5.98 -18.55
N THR A 48 -2.52 -4.68 -18.79
CA THR A 48 -2.66 -3.66 -17.74
C THR A 48 -4.12 -3.20 -17.70
N LEU A 49 -4.70 -3.21 -16.49
CA LEU A 49 -6.08 -2.81 -16.23
C LEU A 49 -6.07 -1.55 -15.35
N PRO A 50 -6.39 -0.37 -15.88
CA PRO A 50 -6.47 0.84 -15.07
C PRO A 50 -7.71 0.78 -14.17
N LEU A 51 -7.54 1.09 -12.88
CA LEU A 51 -8.63 1.13 -11.91
C LEU A 51 -8.50 2.35 -11.01
N ASN A 52 -9.48 3.26 -11.07
CA ASN A 52 -9.56 4.35 -10.10
C ASN A 52 -10.09 3.84 -8.76
N ILE A 53 -9.18 3.30 -7.95
CA ILE A 53 -9.51 2.71 -6.65
C ILE A 53 -9.99 3.75 -5.62
N LEU A 54 -9.61 5.02 -5.78
CA LEU A 54 -10.04 6.13 -4.92
C LEU A 54 -11.46 6.63 -5.24
N ALA A 55 -12.05 6.20 -6.35
CA ALA A 55 -13.46 6.44 -6.59
C ALA A 55 -14.38 5.65 -5.64
N LEU A 56 -13.84 4.63 -4.95
CA LEU A 56 -14.59 3.82 -4.00
C LEU A 56 -14.49 4.43 -2.59
N ASP A 57 -15.60 4.94 -2.06
CA ASP A 57 -15.67 5.50 -0.69
C ASP A 57 -15.20 4.50 0.38
N SER A 58 -15.54 3.22 0.22
CA SER A 58 -15.08 2.14 1.09
C SER A 58 -13.56 1.92 1.10
N VAL A 59 -12.84 2.49 0.13
CA VAL A 59 -11.38 2.43 0.04
C VAL A 59 -10.75 3.76 0.45
N ARG A 60 -11.24 4.89 -0.09
CA ARG A 60 -10.63 6.19 0.16
C ARG A 60 -10.83 6.70 1.58
N ASN A 61 -11.93 6.30 2.26
CA ASN A 61 -12.14 6.58 3.70
C ASN A 61 -11.22 5.78 4.63
N ASN A 62 -10.43 4.86 4.07
CA ASN A 62 -9.37 4.12 4.74
C ASN A 62 -9.81 3.39 6.02
N PRO A 63 -10.91 2.64 6.02
CA PRO A 63 -11.33 1.86 7.17
C PRO A 63 -10.31 0.75 7.49
N LYS A 64 -10.39 0.15 8.68
CA LYS A 64 -9.49 -0.93 9.11
C LYS A 64 -9.49 -2.12 8.15
N ASP A 65 -10.61 -2.40 7.53
CA ASP A 65 -10.81 -3.46 6.54
C ASP A 65 -10.69 -3.00 5.08
N ARG A 66 -10.13 -1.80 4.82
CA ARG A 66 -9.88 -1.27 3.47
C ARG A 66 -9.31 -2.32 2.51
N CYS A 67 -8.39 -3.18 3.00
CA CYS A 67 -7.76 -4.21 2.17
C CYS A 67 -8.75 -5.22 1.61
N TYR A 68 -9.89 -5.46 2.28
CA TYR A 68 -10.97 -6.29 1.74
C TYR A 68 -11.61 -5.62 0.51
N TYR A 69 -12.06 -4.38 0.64
CA TYR A 69 -12.70 -3.64 -0.46
C TYR A 69 -11.76 -3.43 -1.64
N CYS A 70 -10.50 -3.08 -1.34
CA CYS A 70 -9.47 -2.90 -2.37
C CYS A 70 -9.21 -4.19 -3.16
N LYS A 71 -8.98 -5.32 -2.47
CA LYS A 71 -8.76 -6.61 -3.16
C LYS A 71 -10.01 -7.08 -3.89
N ASN A 72 -11.19 -6.88 -3.31
CA ASN A 72 -12.45 -7.23 -3.95
C ASN A 72 -12.59 -6.50 -5.31
N ALA A 73 -12.40 -5.18 -5.34
CA ALA A 73 -12.46 -4.40 -6.56
C ALA A 73 -11.39 -4.84 -7.60
N ILE A 74 -10.14 -4.99 -7.16
CA ILE A 74 -9.04 -5.41 -8.04
C ILE A 74 -9.32 -6.78 -8.67
N PHE A 75 -9.74 -7.75 -7.88
CA PHE A 75 -9.96 -9.11 -8.39
C PHE A 75 -11.23 -9.25 -9.20
N HIS A 76 -12.26 -8.41 -8.99
CA HIS A 76 -13.40 -8.33 -9.92
C HIS A 76 -12.98 -7.88 -11.31
N GLU A 77 -12.13 -6.84 -11.41
CA GLU A 77 -11.60 -6.40 -12.70
C GLU A 77 -10.75 -7.49 -13.38
N ILE A 78 -9.89 -8.18 -12.60
CA ILE A 78 -9.09 -9.29 -13.14
C ILE A 78 -9.98 -10.43 -13.62
N LEU A 79 -10.96 -10.86 -12.82
CA LEU A 79 -11.87 -11.96 -13.18
C LEU A 79 -12.66 -11.65 -14.43
N LYS A 80 -13.17 -10.42 -14.54
CA LYS A 80 -13.86 -9.94 -15.74
C LYS A 80 -12.94 -10.00 -16.96
N ALA A 81 -11.75 -9.38 -16.86
CA ALA A 81 -10.82 -9.36 -17.99
C ALA A 81 -10.31 -10.76 -18.36
N ALA A 82 -10.13 -11.66 -17.39
CA ALA A 82 -9.73 -13.04 -17.62
C ALA A 82 -10.85 -13.81 -18.37
N ALA A 83 -12.10 -13.65 -17.97
CA ALA A 83 -13.24 -14.26 -18.63
C ALA A 83 -13.39 -13.77 -20.09
N ASP A 84 -13.26 -12.46 -20.32
CA ASP A 84 -13.31 -11.85 -21.66
C ASP A 84 -12.16 -12.38 -22.55
N ASP A 85 -11.02 -12.70 -21.97
CA ASP A 85 -9.85 -13.26 -22.64
C ASP A 85 -9.88 -14.80 -22.74
N GLY A 86 -10.94 -15.46 -22.23
CA GLY A 86 -11.14 -16.92 -22.31
C GLY A 86 -10.47 -17.74 -21.20
N PHE A 87 -9.94 -17.09 -20.14
CA PHE A 87 -9.35 -17.79 -19.00
C PHE A 87 -10.40 -18.06 -17.91
N SER A 88 -10.48 -19.32 -17.46
CA SER A 88 -11.43 -19.76 -16.43
C SER A 88 -10.85 -19.79 -15.02
N CYS A 89 -9.53 -19.67 -14.87
CA CYS A 89 -8.84 -19.75 -13.57
C CYS A 89 -7.99 -18.50 -13.34
N VAL A 90 -8.23 -17.82 -12.21
CA VAL A 90 -7.41 -16.70 -11.76
C VAL A 90 -6.61 -17.12 -10.54
N MET A 91 -5.31 -16.81 -10.58
CA MET A 91 -4.36 -17.15 -9.51
C MET A 91 -3.77 -15.90 -8.88
N ASP A 92 -3.45 -15.97 -7.58
CA ASP A 92 -2.70 -14.93 -6.87
C ASP A 92 -1.33 -15.42 -6.38
N GLY A 93 -0.52 -14.52 -5.82
CA GLY A 93 0.82 -14.80 -5.30
C GLY A 93 0.86 -15.15 -3.82
N THR A 94 -0.26 -15.45 -3.16
CA THR A 94 -0.29 -15.82 -1.75
C THR A 94 0.52 -17.09 -1.50
N ASN A 95 1.45 -17.05 -0.54
CA ASN A 95 2.35 -18.15 -0.20
C ASN A 95 2.01 -18.77 1.18
N ALA A 96 2.69 -19.85 1.57
CA ALA A 96 2.41 -20.57 2.82
C ALA A 96 2.79 -19.79 4.09
N SER A 97 3.67 -18.78 4.00
CA SER A 97 4.03 -17.92 5.12
C SER A 97 3.05 -16.79 5.36
N ASP A 98 2.15 -16.50 4.40
CA ASP A 98 1.12 -15.50 4.58
C ASP A 98 0.12 -16.01 5.62
N ASP A 99 -0.12 -15.21 6.65
CA ASP A 99 -1.07 -15.54 7.69
C ASP A 99 -2.47 -15.76 7.08
N ALA A 100 -3.01 -16.97 7.32
CA ALA A 100 -4.33 -17.36 6.83
C ALA A 100 -5.46 -16.86 7.74
N GLY A 101 -5.10 -16.23 8.86
CA GLY A 101 -6.07 -15.69 9.79
C GLY A 101 -7.11 -14.80 9.11
N ASP A 102 -8.01 -14.26 9.86
CA ASP A 102 -9.12 -13.44 9.34
C ASP A 102 -8.66 -12.05 8.84
N ARG A 103 -7.59 -12.05 8.01
CA ARG A 103 -7.15 -10.82 7.35
C ARG A 103 -8.17 -10.43 6.28
N PRO A 104 -8.64 -9.19 6.31
CA PRO A 104 -9.68 -8.71 5.38
C PRO A 104 -9.39 -9.04 3.92
N GLY A 105 -8.14 -8.87 3.47
CA GLY A 105 -7.77 -9.17 2.08
C GLY A 105 -7.79 -10.66 1.73
N MET A 106 -7.57 -11.57 2.68
CA MET A 106 -7.65 -13.01 2.44
C MET A 106 -9.11 -13.48 2.35
N ARG A 107 -10.01 -12.81 3.06
CA ARG A 107 -11.45 -13.05 2.94
C ARG A 107 -11.93 -12.77 1.52
N ALA A 108 -11.56 -11.63 0.93
CA ALA A 108 -11.92 -11.29 -0.44
C ALA A 108 -11.46 -12.36 -1.45
N LEU A 109 -10.22 -12.86 -1.33
CA LEU A 109 -9.70 -13.89 -2.24
C LEU A 109 -10.49 -15.21 -2.14
N ARG A 110 -10.87 -15.62 -0.91
CA ARG A 110 -11.67 -16.82 -0.69
C ARG A 110 -13.07 -16.70 -1.29
N GLU A 111 -13.75 -15.56 -1.05
CA GLU A 111 -15.08 -15.29 -1.57
C GLU A 111 -15.11 -15.29 -3.12
N LEU A 112 -14.07 -14.73 -3.73
CA LEU A 112 -13.90 -14.67 -5.19
C LEU A 112 -13.31 -15.95 -5.79
N LYS A 113 -13.05 -16.98 -4.98
CA LYS A 113 -12.48 -18.27 -5.42
C LYS A 113 -11.17 -18.12 -6.20
N VAL A 114 -10.34 -17.14 -5.83
CA VAL A 114 -9.01 -16.95 -6.41
C VAL A 114 -8.10 -18.08 -5.95
N PHE A 115 -7.39 -18.71 -6.87
CA PHE A 115 -6.54 -19.85 -6.62
C PHE A 115 -5.14 -19.42 -6.15
N SER A 116 -4.67 -19.94 -5.03
CA SER A 116 -3.36 -19.61 -4.42
C SER A 116 -2.40 -20.80 -4.49
N PRO A 117 -1.80 -21.11 -5.66
CA PRO A 117 -1.03 -22.34 -5.88
C PRO A 117 0.20 -22.43 -4.98
N LEU A 118 0.92 -21.35 -4.74
CA LEU A 118 2.10 -21.36 -3.87
C LEU A 118 1.75 -21.77 -2.44
N ARG A 119 0.62 -21.29 -1.94
CA ARG A 119 0.11 -21.65 -0.62
C ARG A 119 -0.32 -23.12 -0.56
N LEU A 120 -1.06 -23.59 -1.55
CA LEU A 120 -1.52 -24.98 -1.63
C LEU A 120 -0.37 -25.97 -1.70
N CYS A 121 0.72 -25.61 -2.38
CA CYS A 121 1.94 -26.40 -2.44
C CYS A 121 2.83 -26.24 -1.19
N GLY A 122 2.42 -25.51 -0.15
CA GLY A 122 3.21 -25.31 1.06
C GLY A 122 4.48 -24.49 0.86
N ILE A 123 4.58 -23.72 -0.24
CA ILE A 123 5.77 -22.92 -0.55
C ILE A 123 5.83 -21.71 0.38
N THR A 124 6.85 -21.69 1.24
CA THR A 124 7.09 -20.59 2.19
C THR A 124 7.81 -19.42 1.51
N LYS A 125 7.77 -18.24 2.13
CA LYS A 125 8.49 -17.05 1.63
C LYS A 125 10.00 -17.30 1.48
N LYS A 126 10.61 -18.05 2.42
CA LYS A 126 12.03 -18.43 2.36
C LYS A 126 12.31 -19.29 1.14
N ALA A 127 11.58 -20.38 0.97
CA ALA A 127 11.73 -21.27 -0.19
C ALA A 127 11.49 -20.53 -1.51
N LEU A 128 10.48 -19.65 -1.54
CA LEU A 128 10.15 -18.85 -2.71
C LEU A 128 11.30 -17.94 -3.15
N ARG A 129 12.01 -17.30 -2.20
CA ARG A 129 13.19 -16.48 -2.50
C ARG A 129 14.32 -17.31 -3.08
N GLU A 130 14.57 -18.48 -2.52
CA GLU A 130 15.57 -19.41 -3.02
C GLU A 130 15.25 -19.89 -4.43
N TYR A 131 14.01 -20.31 -4.68
CA TYR A 131 13.55 -20.69 -6.02
C TYR A 131 13.63 -19.54 -7.02
N SER A 132 13.24 -18.32 -6.60
CA SER A 132 13.35 -17.13 -7.44
C SER A 132 14.80 -16.80 -7.80
N ARG A 133 15.74 -16.97 -6.85
CA ARG A 133 17.17 -16.80 -7.07
C ARG A 133 17.69 -17.82 -8.09
N ASN A 134 17.35 -19.10 -7.90
CA ASN A 134 17.77 -20.19 -8.80
C ASN A 134 17.18 -20.02 -10.20
N ALA A 135 16.01 -19.42 -10.32
CA ALA A 135 15.38 -19.06 -11.58
C ALA A 135 15.94 -17.77 -12.22
N GLY A 136 16.91 -17.10 -11.61
CA GLY A 136 17.51 -15.86 -12.11
C GLY A 136 16.58 -14.64 -12.08
N LEU A 137 15.48 -14.68 -11.30
CA LEU A 137 14.53 -13.57 -11.24
C LEU A 137 15.12 -12.40 -10.42
N PHE A 138 15.22 -11.22 -11.02
CA PHE A 138 15.75 -10.02 -10.34
C PHE A 138 14.97 -9.63 -9.07
N THR A 139 13.75 -10.13 -8.90
CA THR A 139 12.90 -9.83 -7.76
C THR A 139 13.19 -10.65 -6.51
N TRP A 140 14.15 -11.61 -6.56
CA TRP A 140 14.38 -12.57 -5.49
C TRP A 140 14.78 -11.92 -4.15
N ASP A 141 15.57 -10.84 -4.19
CA ASP A 141 16.13 -10.16 -3.01
C ASP A 141 15.43 -8.83 -2.69
N LYS A 142 14.37 -8.48 -3.41
CA LYS A 142 13.65 -7.24 -3.12
C LYS A 142 12.99 -7.29 -1.75
N PRO A 143 13.14 -6.21 -0.92
CA PRO A 143 12.40 -6.08 0.33
C PRO A 143 10.88 -6.16 0.09
N ALA A 144 10.14 -6.60 1.12
CA ALA A 144 8.69 -6.58 1.04
C ALA A 144 8.19 -5.14 0.99
N TYR A 145 7.46 -4.80 -0.06
CA TYR A 145 6.83 -3.48 -0.20
C TYR A 145 5.31 -3.62 -0.08
N ALA A 146 4.72 -2.93 0.88
CA ALA A 146 3.27 -2.81 1.00
C ALA A 146 2.81 -1.56 0.21
N CYS A 147 1.56 -1.56 -0.27
CA CYS A 147 1.02 -0.44 -1.05
C CYS A 147 1.09 0.90 -0.32
N LEU A 148 1.19 2.02 -1.06
CA LEU A 148 1.31 3.38 -0.52
C LEU A 148 0.20 3.72 0.49
N ALA A 149 -1.01 3.22 0.29
CA ALA A 149 -2.12 3.44 1.21
C ALA A 149 -1.85 2.97 2.65
N THR A 150 -0.90 2.05 2.87
CA THR A 150 -0.50 1.62 4.22
C THR A 150 0.33 2.66 4.98
N ARG A 151 0.77 3.74 4.31
CA ARG A 151 1.50 4.84 4.92
C ARG A 151 0.57 5.85 5.59
N VAL A 152 -0.71 5.82 5.23
CA VAL A 152 -1.75 6.69 5.79
C VAL A 152 -2.46 5.96 6.93
N PRO A 153 -2.63 6.56 8.11
CA PRO A 153 -3.32 5.95 9.25
C PRO A 153 -4.76 5.54 8.91
N SER A 154 -5.22 4.41 9.45
CA SER A 154 -6.62 3.99 9.26
C SER A 154 -7.58 5.05 9.79
N GLY A 155 -8.66 5.28 9.05
CA GLY A 155 -9.65 6.33 9.34
C GLY A 155 -9.29 7.70 8.79
N THR A 156 -8.07 7.89 8.27
CA THR A 156 -7.68 9.11 7.57
C THR A 156 -8.00 8.98 6.09
N PHE A 157 -8.71 9.94 5.53
CA PHE A 157 -9.06 10.00 4.12
C PHE A 157 -7.82 9.99 3.22
N ILE A 158 -7.82 9.13 2.21
CA ILE A 158 -6.74 9.01 1.23
C ILE A 158 -7.13 9.74 -0.05
N ASP A 159 -6.27 10.62 -0.53
CA ASP A 159 -6.34 11.26 -1.83
C ASP A 159 -5.04 11.05 -2.63
N GLU A 160 -5.07 11.45 -3.89
CA GLU A 160 -3.90 11.32 -4.77
C GLU A 160 -2.74 12.23 -4.33
N GLU A 161 -3.04 13.37 -3.71
CA GLU A 161 -2.01 14.31 -3.27
C GLU A 161 -1.12 13.71 -2.19
N ILE A 162 -1.71 13.10 -1.14
CA ILE A 162 -0.91 12.48 -0.09
C ILE A 162 -0.14 11.26 -0.58
N LEU A 163 -0.72 10.46 -1.47
CA LEU A 163 -0.02 9.33 -2.07
C LEU A 163 1.20 9.77 -2.88
N ALA A 164 1.03 10.80 -3.72
CA ALA A 164 2.13 11.38 -4.50
C ALA A 164 3.24 11.99 -3.61
N ARG A 165 2.86 12.62 -2.48
CA ARG A 165 3.84 13.13 -1.50
C ARG A 165 4.65 12.02 -0.86
N ILE A 166 3.99 10.92 -0.47
CA ILE A 166 4.63 9.75 0.13
C ILE A 166 5.56 9.07 -0.87
N GLU A 167 5.08 8.82 -2.10
CA GLU A 167 5.88 8.20 -3.16
C GLU A 167 7.13 9.02 -3.47
N TRP A 168 6.96 10.33 -3.63
CA TRP A 168 8.09 11.24 -3.84
C TRP A 168 9.08 11.16 -2.68
N ALA A 169 8.63 11.19 -1.43
CA ALA A 169 9.51 11.14 -0.26
C ALA A 169 10.25 9.79 -0.17
N GLU A 170 9.56 8.68 -0.40
CA GLU A 170 10.21 7.36 -0.44
C GLU A 170 11.21 7.28 -1.61
N GLY A 171 10.92 7.88 -2.76
CA GLY A 171 11.86 7.98 -3.88
C GLY A 171 13.11 8.79 -3.54
N GLN A 172 12.98 9.94 -2.85
CA GLN A 172 14.15 10.73 -2.41
C GLN A 172 15.05 9.94 -1.46
N LEU A 173 14.46 9.25 -0.49
CA LEU A 173 15.23 8.41 0.44
C LEU A 173 15.90 7.22 -0.26
N ALA A 174 15.23 6.58 -1.21
CA ALA A 174 15.81 5.51 -2.01
C ALA A 174 17.04 5.99 -2.80
N ASN A 175 16.99 7.20 -3.36
CA ASN A 175 18.14 7.81 -4.06
C ASN A 175 19.33 8.11 -3.13
N LEU A 176 19.09 8.28 -1.82
CA LEU A 176 20.12 8.41 -0.79
C LEU A 176 20.64 7.05 -0.28
N GLY A 177 20.20 5.93 -0.87
CA GLY A 177 20.68 4.59 -0.53
C GLY A 177 19.85 3.86 0.53
N PHE A 178 18.74 4.43 1.01
CA PHE A 178 17.87 3.73 1.95
C PHE A 178 17.14 2.57 1.28
N SER A 179 16.98 1.47 2.00
CA SER A 179 16.23 0.30 1.59
C SER A 179 15.38 -0.21 2.76
N ASP A 180 14.28 -0.94 2.51
CA ASP A 180 13.38 -1.48 3.54
C ASP A 180 12.92 -0.45 4.59
N PHE A 181 12.51 0.70 4.14
CA PHE A 181 12.02 1.81 4.97
C PHE A 181 10.56 2.16 4.61
N ARG A 182 9.96 3.09 5.35
CA ARG A 182 8.63 3.65 5.09
C ARG A 182 8.59 5.11 5.49
N VAL A 183 7.91 5.92 4.69
CA VAL A 183 7.52 7.29 5.07
C VAL A 183 6.03 7.28 5.38
N ARG A 184 5.69 7.26 6.67
CA ARG A 184 4.29 7.35 7.09
C ARG A 184 3.85 8.80 7.16
N ALA A 185 2.69 9.09 6.61
CA ALA A 185 2.05 10.40 6.72
C ALA A 185 1.08 10.42 7.90
N ALA A 186 1.04 11.52 8.61
CA ALA A 186 0.01 11.79 9.63
C ALA A 186 -0.56 13.18 9.36
N GLU A 187 -1.89 13.29 9.32
CA GLU A 187 -2.55 14.56 9.17
C GLU A 187 -2.43 15.37 10.46
N LEU A 188 -1.97 16.61 10.34
CA LEU A 188 -1.86 17.53 11.46
C LEU A 188 -3.16 18.34 11.59
N PRO A 189 -3.54 18.74 12.81
CA PRO A 189 -4.63 19.66 13.01
C PRO A 189 -4.39 20.95 12.22
N ASP A 190 -5.46 21.52 11.68
CA ASP A 190 -5.40 22.84 11.08
C ASP A 190 -5.04 23.87 12.17
N PRO A 191 -3.92 24.60 12.05
CA PRO A 191 -3.53 25.59 13.05
C PRO A 191 -4.60 26.68 13.25
N ASP A 192 -5.40 26.98 12.24
CA ASP A 192 -6.44 28.00 12.27
C ASP A 192 -7.80 27.50 12.79
N ALA A 193 -8.00 26.19 12.88
CA ALA A 193 -9.25 25.60 13.39
C ALA A 193 -9.51 25.89 14.87
N ASN A 194 -8.47 26.24 15.63
CA ASN A 194 -8.58 26.58 17.06
C ASN A 194 -8.76 28.10 17.31
N ALA A 195 -8.49 28.95 16.29
CA ALA A 195 -8.63 30.40 16.43
C ALA A 195 -10.09 30.88 16.45
N SER A 196 -11.04 30.04 16.01
CA SER A 196 -12.47 30.39 15.96
C SER A 196 -13.29 29.91 17.15
N ARG A 197 -12.69 29.22 18.13
CA ARG A 197 -13.32 28.87 19.42
C ARG A 197 -12.92 29.87 20.51
N THR A 198 -13.45 31.08 20.44
CA THR A 198 -13.57 31.91 21.65
C THR A 198 -14.59 31.23 22.55
N PRO A 199 -14.25 30.90 23.81
CA PRO A 199 -15.28 30.42 24.75
C PRO A 199 -16.30 31.53 24.93
N ASP A 200 -17.55 31.23 24.68
CA ASP A 200 -18.67 32.09 25.04
C ASP A 200 -18.71 32.21 26.59
N PRO A 201 -18.48 33.39 27.17
CA PRO A 201 -18.39 33.53 28.62
C PRO A 201 -19.73 33.38 29.32
N ASP A 202 -20.84 33.13 28.59
CA ASP A 202 -22.21 33.10 29.19
C ASP A 202 -22.91 31.74 29.10
N ALA A 203 -22.21 30.63 28.88
CA ALA A 203 -22.82 29.32 28.94
C ALA A 203 -23.01 28.86 30.41
N SER A 204 -24.02 29.40 31.10
CA SER A 204 -24.48 28.91 32.37
C SER A 204 -25.15 27.54 32.23
N ALA A 205 -24.73 26.63 33.12
CA ALA A 205 -25.16 25.26 33.20
C ALA A 205 -26.68 25.07 33.41
N SER A 206 -27.34 24.41 32.46
CA SER A 206 -28.51 23.57 32.78
C SER A 206 -28.89 22.71 31.57
N GLY A 207 -28.93 21.38 31.73
CA GLY A 207 -29.51 20.51 30.71
C GLY A 207 -28.87 19.13 30.63
N ILE A 208 -29.54 18.17 31.15
CA ILE A 208 -29.32 16.71 31.16
C ILE A 208 -29.11 16.17 29.73
N PRO A 209 -28.19 15.20 29.49
CA PRO A 209 -27.96 14.67 28.16
C PRO A 209 -29.06 13.70 27.73
N ALA A 210 -29.67 13.96 26.59
CA ALA A 210 -30.54 13.02 25.90
C ALA A 210 -29.71 12.11 24.98
N SER A 211 -30.05 10.84 25.01
CA SER A 211 -29.47 9.69 24.30
C SER A 211 -29.41 9.82 22.78
N GLY A 212 -28.28 9.47 22.24
CA GLY A 212 -28.02 8.70 21.03
C GLY A 212 -28.71 9.02 19.71
N ALA A 213 -27.96 9.60 18.78
CA ALA A 213 -28.11 9.32 17.33
C ALA A 213 -26.70 9.25 16.71
N PRO A 214 -26.45 8.37 15.72
CA PRO A 214 -25.13 8.28 15.09
C PRO A 214 -24.89 9.52 14.23
N ASP A 215 -23.74 10.13 14.44
CA ASP A 215 -23.25 11.30 13.71
C ASP A 215 -23.15 10.99 12.21
N SER A 216 -24.06 11.57 11.46
CA SER A 216 -24.08 11.54 10.00
C SER A 216 -22.93 12.41 9.49
N GLY A 217 -21.96 11.74 8.84
CA GLY A 217 -20.75 12.32 8.32
C GLY A 217 -20.93 13.68 7.65
N VAL A 218 -20.20 14.64 8.16
CA VAL A 218 -20.03 15.97 7.53
C VAL A 218 -19.25 15.77 6.22
N PRO A 219 -19.77 16.18 5.06
CA PRO A 219 -18.99 16.14 3.83
C PRO A 219 -17.86 17.18 3.93
N HIS A 220 -16.62 16.71 3.91
CA HIS A 220 -15.45 17.58 3.77
C HIS A 220 -15.43 18.20 2.36
N SER A 221 -16.23 19.20 2.13
CA SER A 221 -16.17 20.10 0.98
C SER A 221 -15.52 21.42 1.40
N GLY A 222 -14.22 21.39 1.55
CA GLY A 222 -13.42 22.60 1.75
C GLY A 222 -12.00 22.32 1.26
N THR A 223 -11.53 23.09 0.29
CA THR A 223 -10.16 23.10 -0.26
C THR A 223 -9.15 23.70 0.73
N SER A 224 -9.26 23.40 2.03
CA SER A 224 -8.20 23.66 2.99
C SER A 224 -7.03 22.75 2.66
N LYS A 225 -5.86 23.31 2.43
CA LYS A 225 -4.64 22.56 2.15
C LYS A 225 -4.32 21.71 3.39
N ARG A 226 -4.62 20.42 3.31
CA ARG A 226 -4.36 19.47 4.42
C ARG A 226 -2.89 19.52 4.80
N ASN A 227 -2.63 19.61 6.09
CA ASN A 227 -1.28 19.71 6.64
C ASN A 227 -0.78 18.32 7.07
N TRP A 228 0.42 17.94 6.63
CA TRP A 228 0.94 16.60 6.81
C TRP A 228 2.30 16.57 7.50
N ALA A 229 2.47 15.65 8.44
CA ALA A 229 3.75 15.24 8.99
C ALA A 229 4.26 13.98 8.31
N ALA A 230 5.58 13.87 8.13
CA ALA A 230 6.28 12.65 7.72
C ALA A 230 6.94 12.00 8.92
N ARG A 231 6.68 10.70 9.13
CA ARG A 231 7.37 9.86 10.13
C ARG A 231 8.14 8.77 9.42
N LEU A 232 9.47 8.82 9.52
CA LEU A 232 10.35 7.84 8.91
C LEU A 232 10.42 6.57 9.77
N GLN A 233 10.25 5.43 9.14
CA GLN A 233 10.47 4.11 9.73
C GLN A 233 11.58 3.42 8.95
N ILE A 234 12.72 3.21 9.58
CA ILE A 234 13.92 2.58 9.01
C ILE A 234 14.31 1.35 9.83
N THR A 235 15.18 0.52 9.29
CA THR A 235 15.81 -0.58 10.01
C THR A 235 17.03 -0.09 10.81
N LYS A 236 17.47 -0.85 11.81
CA LYS A 236 18.57 -0.44 12.71
C LYS A 236 19.87 -0.20 11.98
N ASP A 237 20.17 -1.00 10.98
CA ASP A 237 21.38 -0.91 10.16
C ASP A 237 21.47 0.36 9.32
N GLN A 238 20.35 1.06 9.09
CA GLN A 238 20.30 2.31 8.34
C GLN A 238 20.41 3.58 9.20
N LEU A 239 20.51 3.44 10.53
CA LEU A 239 20.71 4.60 11.41
C LEU A 239 21.98 5.42 11.09
N PRO A 240 23.15 4.81 10.82
CA PRO A 240 24.32 5.58 10.40
C PRO A 240 24.07 6.41 9.15
N LEU A 241 23.43 5.83 8.13
CA LEU A 241 23.06 6.52 6.89
C LEU A 241 22.10 7.69 7.15
N LEU A 242 21.13 7.51 8.06
CA LEU A 242 20.24 8.59 8.46
C LEU A 242 20.99 9.76 9.08
N LEU A 243 21.92 9.49 9.98
CA LEU A 243 22.70 10.52 10.66
C LEU A 243 23.62 11.27 9.68
N GLU A 244 24.24 10.57 8.73
CA GLU A 244 25.05 11.15 7.67
C GLU A 244 24.25 12.12 6.80
N HIS A 245 23.03 11.75 6.41
CA HIS A 245 22.17 12.55 5.52
C HIS A 245 21.10 13.37 6.24
N GLN A 246 21.15 13.52 7.59
CA GLN A 246 20.06 14.12 8.37
C GLN A 246 19.64 15.50 7.86
N SER A 247 20.60 16.41 7.65
CA SER A 247 20.29 17.76 7.20
C SER A 247 19.65 17.80 5.83
N GLN A 248 20.17 16.98 4.91
CA GLN A 248 19.64 16.87 3.55
C GLN A 248 18.22 16.28 3.53
N ILE A 249 17.95 15.26 4.34
CA ILE A 249 16.64 14.64 4.48
C ILE A 249 15.63 15.66 5.02
N LEU A 250 16.00 16.40 6.05
CA LEU A 250 15.13 17.44 6.63
C LEU A 250 14.82 18.55 5.62
N GLU A 251 15.82 19.04 4.90
CA GLU A 251 15.65 20.05 3.86
C GLU A 251 14.70 19.57 2.76
N LEU A 252 14.93 18.38 2.22
CA LEU A 252 14.10 17.77 1.18
C LEU A 252 12.66 17.58 1.66
N LEU A 253 12.45 16.85 2.74
CA LEU A 253 11.11 16.44 3.16
C LEU A 253 10.27 17.62 3.64
N LYS A 254 10.86 18.65 4.25
CA LYS A 254 10.16 19.88 4.67
C LYS A 254 9.61 20.71 3.49
N THR A 255 10.03 20.44 2.28
CA THR A 255 9.41 21.06 1.08
C THR A 255 7.96 20.61 0.86
N ARG A 256 7.60 19.44 1.39
CA ARG A 256 6.27 18.83 1.19
C ARG A 256 5.56 18.41 2.49
N PHE A 257 6.25 18.38 3.61
CA PHE A 257 5.69 18.04 4.92
C PHE A 257 6.06 19.13 5.93
N SER A 258 5.10 19.51 6.75
CA SER A 258 5.31 20.56 7.78
C SER A 258 6.17 20.07 8.95
N GLN A 259 6.14 18.77 9.23
CA GLN A 259 6.95 18.14 10.27
C GLN A 259 7.57 16.86 9.73
N VAL A 260 8.80 16.59 10.19
CA VAL A 260 9.55 15.37 9.88
C VAL A 260 10.07 14.77 11.18
N SER A 261 9.83 13.51 11.41
CA SER A 261 10.26 12.79 12.62
C SER A 261 10.77 11.39 12.27
N LEU A 262 11.57 10.82 13.17
CA LEU A 262 11.97 9.42 13.14
C LEU A 262 11.08 8.62 14.09
N ASP A 263 10.63 7.45 13.66
CA ASP A 263 10.00 6.47 14.54
C ASP A 263 11.08 5.79 15.37
N LEU A 264 11.00 5.88 16.71
CA LEU A 264 11.94 5.23 17.61
C LEU A 264 11.77 3.71 17.64
N GLU A 265 10.59 3.21 17.28
CA GLU A 265 10.37 1.79 17.04
C GLU A 265 10.89 1.42 15.64
N LEU A 266 12.15 0.97 15.62
CA LEU A 266 12.81 0.61 14.38
C LEU A 266 12.16 -0.63 13.76
N ARG A 267 12.11 -0.66 12.43
CA ARG A 267 11.56 -1.80 11.69
C ARG A 267 12.43 -3.04 11.84
N ALA A 268 11.80 -4.21 11.98
CA ALA A 268 12.49 -5.46 11.70
C ALA A 268 12.77 -5.58 10.20
N PRO A 269 13.93 -6.10 9.77
CA PRO A 269 14.21 -6.36 8.36
C PRO A 269 13.15 -7.26 7.73
N SER A 270 12.72 -6.94 6.52
CA SER A 270 11.68 -7.70 5.78
C SER A 270 12.26 -8.80 4.87
N ARG A 271 13.56 -9.15 5.07
CA ARG A 271 14.28 -10.19 4.32
C ARG A 271 14.21 -11.57 4.97
#